data_5772f8fa950fa3b81406494935ca1269
#
_entry.id   5772f8fa950fa3b81406494935ca1269
#
_cell.length_a   1.000
_cell.length_b   1.000
_cell.length_c   1.000
_cell.angle_alpha   90.00
_cell.angle_beta   90.00
_cell.angle_gamma   90.00
#
_symmetry.space_group_name_H-M   'P 1'
#
loop_
_entity.id
_entity.type
_entity.pdbx_description
1 polymer ?
#
loop_
_entity_poly.entity_id
_entity_poly.type
_entity_poly.pdbx_seq_one_letter_code
_entity_poly.pdbx_strand_id
1 'polypeptide(L)'
;MKMIKIILVSFLVATACITNAFAQENQSYFLHTVEKGQSLYSISSMYGVSQADIVKLNPGSDEKIYIGRELRIPRTEANTQKETFHTIQAGETLYGLGVKYNVPATEISKANPGLSAQNFRIGQVIRIPQIKEEVAAQPVVETSIQEAVKPKCRDMHKVKRKETIFSISREYGITHEELIAANPELKDGKKLKKGSFLCIPFPNQQQAEQQEKVLSNDEVIALSNMDKKEVGSLKAAVVLPFLDGVPQSEALRMVEYYEGFLMAVDSLKRRGTSIELYTYNSGPESKSLDTLLHKAEMKEMDIIFGPLYQAHINPLAQFAKENNIRLVIPFTSKDNMVFNTPVIYQINTPQSYLYSEAYDHFVREFPNANVIFIEAADGSEEKAEFIKGMKDALKNRSIAMSSVMDTVTVHSLRGVINPEKVNVFVPTSGKNVTLIKTLPHLTLLVREMPQANIHLFGYPEWQTYTKDHLEAFFELDTYFYSSFYTNNLLPAAINFTHNYRRWYAKEMADRYPKYGMLGFDTAYYFLYGLARYGNNFEESLSLMDVNPIQTGFKFQRVNNWGGFINKKVFFVRFTKDYQLQKLDFD
;
A
#
# COMPACT_ATOMS: atom_id res chain seq x y z
N MET A 1 44.14 22.37 -59.46
CA MET A 1 43.85 23.60 -58.71
C MET A 1 42.40 23.71 -58.15
N LYS A 2 41.38 23.07 -58.73
CA LYS A 2 40.00 23.13 -58.19
C LYS A 2 39.75 22.21 -56.97
N MET A 3 40.41 21.05 -56.86
CA MET A 3 40.28 20.14 -55.74
C MET A 3 40.89 20.64 -54.42
N ILE A 4 42.02 21.36 -54.50
CA ILE A 4 42.71 21.92 -53.33
C ILE A 4 41.87 23.07 -52.65
N LYS A 5 41.11 23.82 -53.46
CA LYS A 5 40.23 24.86 -52.91
C LYS A 5 38.99 24.30 -52.15
N ILE A 6 38.48 23.16 -52.58
CA ILE A 6 37.34 22.52 -51.90
C ILE A 6 37.77 21.90 -50.56
N ILE A 7 38.99 21.32 -50.47
CA ILE A 7 39.52 20.76 -49.22
C ILE A 7 39.85 21.88 -48.21
N LEU A 8 40.35 23.07 -48.69
CA LEU A 8 40.60 24.20 -47.79
C LEU A 8 39.35 24.85 -47.25
N VAL A 9 38.24 24.90 -48.03
CA VAL A 9 36.95 25.45 -47.56
C VAL A 9 36.28 24.49 -46.62
N SER A 10 36.35 23.16 -46.83
CA SER A 10 35.81 22.19 -45.90
C SER A 10 36.57 22.15 -44.56
N PHE A 11 37.89 22.40 -44.57
CA PHE A 11 38.68 22.50 -43.35
C PHE A 11 38.42 23.78 -42.56
N LEU A 12 38.12 24.91 -43.23
CA LEU A 12 37.76 26.16 -42.58
C LEU A 12 36.33 26.13 -41.95
N VAL A 13 35.39 25.40 -42.55
CA VAL A 13 34.05 25.18 -41.99
C VAL A 13 34.10 24.21 -40.81
N ALA A 14 34.92 23.18 -40.88
CA ALA A 14 35.10 22.24 -39.76
C ALA A 14 35.80 22.89 -38.54
N THR A 15 36.77 23.81 -38.76
CA THR A 15 37.38 24.59 -37.66
C THR A 15 36.45 25.63 -37.04
N ALA A 16 35.54 26.23 -37.83
CA ALA A 16 34.55 27.16 -37.32
C ALA A 16 33.46 26.46 -36.47
N CYS A 17 33.12 25.20 -36.75
CA CYS A 17 32.24 24.39 -35.92
C CYS A 17 32.87 23.88 -34.62
N ILE A 18 34.19 23.73 -34.57
CA ILE A 18 34.90 23.23 -33.36
C ILE A 18 35.13 24.38 -32.37
N THR A 19 35.23 25.64 -32.81
CA THR A 19 35.45 26.77 -31.92
C THR A 19 34.16 27.26 -31.22
N ASN A 20 32.97 26.83 -31.67
CA ASN A 20 31.71 27.10 -30.96
C ASN A 20 31.35 26.04 -29.89
N ALA A 21 32.15 24.96 -29.74
CA ALA A 21 31.90 23.93 -28.74
C ALA A 21 32.65 24.17 -27.41
N PHE A 22 33.49 25.19 -27.27
CA PHE A 22 34.30 25.46 -26.09
C PHE A 22 34.09 26.80 -25.42
N ALA A 23 33.01 27.55 -25.78
CA ALA A 23 32.65 28.79 -25.09
C ALA A 23 31.38 28.59 -24.26
N GLN A 24 31.33 27.53 -23.41
CA GLN A 24 30.44 27.49 -22.27
C GLN A 24 31.23 28.02 -21.07
N GLU A 25 31.48 29.34 -21.09
CA GLU A 25 31.92 30.07 -19.91
C GLU A 25 30.97 29.77 -18.75
N ASN A 26 31.53 29.52 -17.58
CA ASN A 26 30.83 29.50 -16.30
C ASN A 26 29.97 30.76 -16.15
N GLN A 27 28.76 30.75 -16.72
CA GLN A 27 27.81 31.82 -16.46
C GLN A 27 27.46 31.80 -15.00
N SER A 28 27.74 32.87 -14.29
CA SER A 28 27.45 33.03 -12.87
C SER A 28 25.94 33.11 -12.56
N TYR A 29 25.10 32.92 -13.56
CA TYR A 29 23.63 32.95 -13.46
C TYR A 29 23.01 31.95 -14.44
N PHE A 30 21.70 31.64 -14.23
CA PHE A 30 20.81 30.99 -15.20
C PHE A 30 19.56 31.84 -15.41
N LEU A 31 18.76 31.54 -16.46
CA LEU A 31 17.56 32.28 -16.80
C LEU A 31 16.33 31.63 -16.21
N HIS A 32 15.43 32.43 -15.62
CA HIS A 32 14.10 32.05 -15.15
C HIS A 32 13.04 32.87 -15.84
N THR A 33 12.07 32.23 -16.50
CA THR A 33 10.92 32.91 -17.13
C THR A 33 9.82 33.09 -16.08
N VAL A 34 9.42 34.34 -15.84
CA VAL A 34 8.39 34.70 -14.87
C VAL A 34 7.02 34.15 -15.30
N GLU A 35 6.41 33.31 -14.45
CA GLU A 35 5.09 32.74 -14.67
C GLU A 35 3.99 33.53 -13.95
N LYS A 36 2.71 33.22 -14.32
CA LYS A 36 1.54 33.87 -13.70
C LYS A 36 1.49 33.58 -12.20
N GLY A 37 1.42 34.61 -11.37
CA GLY A 37 1.33 34.52 -9.92
C GLY A 37 2.67 34.55 -9.19
N GLN A 38 3.79 34.57 -9.91
CA GLN A 38 5.11 34.72 -9.29
C GLN A 38 5.42 36.18 -8.93
N SER A 39 6.14 36.36 -7.85
CA SER A 39 6.69 37.62 -7.38
C SER A 39 8.21 37.50 -7.22
N LEU A 40 8.92 38.64 -7.15
CA LEU A 40 10.35 38.62 -6.90
C LEU A 40 10.69 37.87 -5.58
N TYR A 41 9.84 37.98 -4.56
CA TYR A 41 9.96 37.25 -3.31
C TYR A 41 9.83 35.74 -3.51
N SER A 42 8.80 35.30 -4.26
CA SER A 42 8.61 33.86 -4.50
C SER A 42 9.76 33.25 -5.33
N ILE A 43 10.27 34.02 -6.31
CA ILE A 43 11.41 33.62 -7.15
C ILE A 43 12.71 33.55 -6.29
N SER A 44 12.95 34.52 -5.43
CA SER A 44 14.12 34.53 -4.53
C SER A 44 14.08 33.35 -3.55
N SER A 45 12.90 33.07 -2.98
CA SER A 45 12.69 31.93 -2.11
C SER A 45 12.84 30.60 -2.85
N MET A 46 12.35 30.52 -4.10
CA MET A 46 12.46 29.34 -4.97
C MET A 46 13.91 28.90 -5.17
N TYR A 47 14.79 29.85 -5.42
CA TYR A 47 16.17 29.56 -5.76
C TYR A 47 17.15 29.73 -4.58
N GLY A 48 16.66 30.05 -3.38
CA GLY A 48 17.49 30.24 -2.21
C GLY A 48 18.49 31.39 -2.34
N VAL A 49 18.14 32.41 -3.13
CA VAL A 49 18.95 33.61 -3.38
C VAL A 49 18.26 34.84 -2.83
N SER A 50 19.01 35.87 -2.44
CA SER A 50 18.37 37.10 -1.96
C SER A 50 17.67 37.87 -3.11
N GLN A 51 16.56 38.56 -2.80
CA GLN A 51 15.93 39.45 -3.78
C GLN A 51 16.92 40.49 -4.28
N ALA A 52 17.79 41.01 -3.43
CA ALA A 52 18.82 41.98 -3.78
C ALA A 52 19.80 41.45 -4.84
N ASP A 53 20.19 40.16 -4.75
CA ASP A 53 21.08 39.54 -5.71
C ASP A 53 20.38 39.35 -7.08
N ILE A 54 19.08 39.03 -7.07
CA ILE A 54 18.29 38.97 -8.32
C ILE A 54 18.18 40.36 -8.94
N VAL A 55 17.84 41.37 -8.14
CA VAL A 55 17.74 42.77 -8.61
C VAL A 55 19.06 43.27 -9.20
N LYS A 56 20.19 42.93 -8.54
CA LYS A 56 21.54 43.28 -9.01
C LYS A 56 21.83 42.79 -10.44
N LEU A 57 21.34 41.59 -10.78
CA LEU A 57 21.48 41.00 -12.11
C LEU A 57 20.35 41.45 -13.08
N ASN A 58 19.27 42.03 -12.55
CA ASN A 58 18.07 42.45 -13.29
C ASN A 58 17.59 43.83 -12.81
N PRO A 59 18.29 44.90 -13.12
CA PRO A 59 17.89 46.26 -12.69
C PRO A 59 16.43 46.58 -13.05
N GLY A 60 15.68 47.15 -12.09
CA GLY A 60 14.25 47.48 -12.24
C GLY A 60 13.29 46.31 -11.95
N SER A 61 13.79 45.16 -11.54
CA SER A 61 12.93 44.02 -11.11
C SER A 61 12.38 44.17 -9.69
N ASP A 62 12.91 45.10 -8.92
CA ASP A 62 12.43 45.51 -7.59
C ASP A 62 11.11 46.30 -7.68
N GLU A 63 10.91 47.07 -8.74
CA GLU A 63 9.67 47.81 -8.93
C GLU A 63 8.57 46.94 -9.53
N LYS A 64 8.88 46.15 -10.57
CA LYS A 64 7.91 45.30 -11.23
C LYS A 64 8.54 44.20 -12.07
N ILE A 65 7.99 42.99 -11.97
CA ILE A 65 8.27 41.87 -12.87
C ILE A 65 7.02 41.53 -13.69
N TYR A 66 7.21 41.11 -14.94
CA TYR A 66 6.11 40.80 -15.86
C TYR A 66 6.14 39.34 -16.25
N ILE A 67 4.96 38.74 -16.43
CA ILE A 67 4.82 37.37 -16.93
C ILE A 67 5.52 37.26 -18.29
N GLY A 68 6.29 36.19 -18.48
CA GLY A 68 7.07 35.92 -19.68
C GLY A 68 8.43 36.63 -19.73
N ARG A 69 8.75 37.51 -18.76
CA ARG A 69 10.08 38.13 -18.67
C ARG A 69 11.10 37.12 -18.15
N GLU A 70 12.27 37.05 -18.75
CA GLU A 70 13.40 36.27 -18.26
C GLU A 70 14.20 37.09 -17.23
N LEU A 71 14.40 36.49 -16.06
CA LEU A 71 15.24 37.01 -14.99
C LEU A 71 16.53 36.18 -14.88
N ARG A 72 17.66 36.86 -14.73
CA ARG A 72 18.96 36.23 -14.43
C ARG A 72 19.02 35.92 -12.94
N ILE A 73 19.13 34.62 -12.60
CA ILE A 73 19.20 34.15 -11.23
C ILE A 73 20.64 33.76 -10.94
N PRO A 74 21.28 34.29 -9.88
CA PRO A 74 22.68 33.96 -9.56
C PRO A 74 22.82 32.49 -9.20
N ARG A 75 23.91 31.85 -9.63
CA ARG A 75 24.26 30.50 -9.23
C ARG A 75 24.93 30.51 -7.88
N THR A 76 24.36 29.82 -6.91
CA THR A 76 24.93 29.58 -5.59
C THR A 76 25.17 28.10 -5.41
N GLU A 77 26.00 27.68 -4.45
CA GLU A 77 26.22 26.26 -4.16
C GLU A 77 24.90 25.55 -3.79
N ALA A 78 23.95 26.27 -3.19
CA ALA A 78 22.64 25.76 -2.86
C ALA A 78 21.75 25.46 -4.07
N ASN A 79 21.96 26.13 -5.23
CA ASN A 79 21.15 25.95 -6.44
C ASN A 79 21.86 25.22 -7.59
N THR A 80 23.08 24.73 -7.36
CA THR A 80 23.83 23.88 -8.31
C THR A 80 23.42 22.41 -8.24
N GLN A 81 22.76 21.97 -7.19
CA GLN A 81 22.09 20.66 -7.18
C GLN A 81 20.81 20.79 -8.02
N LYS A 82 20.55 19.80 -8.89
CA LYS A 82 19.34 19.72 -9.72
C LYS A 82 18.08 19.60 -8.85
N GLU A 83 17.68 20.69 -8.20
CA GLU A 83 16.40 20.76 -7.48
C GLU A 83 15.29 21.04 -8.49
N THR A 84 14.21 20.28 -8.38
CA THR A 84 13.01 20.50 -9.19
C THR A 84 12.05 21.37 -8.39
N PHE A 85 11.58 22.47 -9.02
CA PHE A 85 10.55 23.32 -8.43
C PHE A 85 9.23 23.10 -9.17
N HIS A 86 8.13 23.17 -8.43
CA HIS A 86 6.80 22.99 -8.98
C HIS A 86 5.88 24.13 -8.54
N THR A 87 5.13 24.70 -9.50
CA THR A 87 4.06 25.67 -9.22
C THR A 87 2.75 24.91 -9.12
N ILE A 88 2.10 24.97 -7.94
CA ILE A 88 0.84 24.26 -7.66
C ILE A 88 -0.25 24.70 -8.62
N GLN A 89 -0.84 23.75 -9.34
CA GLN A 89 -1.93 23.95 -10.28
C GLN A 89 -3.29 23.65 -9.63
N ALA A 90 -4.37 24.09 -10.28
CA ALA A 90 -5.72 23.76 -9.82
C ALA A 90 -5.95 22.24 -9.81
N GLY A 91 -6.44 21.70 -8.68
CA GLY A 91 -6.70 20.28 -8.49
C GLY A 91 -5.48 19.44 -8.12
N GLU A 92 -4.28 20.04 -8.01
CA GLU A 92 -3.13 19.30 -7.46
C GLU A 92 -3.15 19.26 -5.94
N THR A 93 -2.62 18.20 -5.39
CA THR A 93 -2.46 17.98 -3.94
C THR A 93 -1.02 17.68 -3.62
N LEU A 94 -0.60 17.89 -2.38
CA LEU A 94 0.76 17.59 -1.94
C LEU A 94 1.10 16.11 -2.16
N TYR A 95 0.14 15.22 -1.92
CA TYR A 95 0.29 13.79 -2.20
C TYR A 95 0.38 13.51 -3.71
N GLY A 96 -0.50 14.13 -4.51
CA GLY A 96 -0.47 14.00 -5.97
C GLY A 96 0.87 14.44 -6.57
N LEU A 97 1.47 15.50 -6.01
CA LEU A 97 2.82 15.92 -6.38
C LEU A 97 3.88 14.91 -5.91
N GLY A 98 3.71 14.32 -4.74
CA GLY A 98 4.57 13.23 -4.27
C GLY A 98 4.58 12.05 -5.26
N VAL A 99 3.42 11.64 -5.74
CA VAL A 99 3.28 10.60 -6.77
C VAL A 99 3.88 11.04 -8.11
N LYS A 100 3.58 12.27 -8.54
CA LYS A 100 4.05 12.84 -9.82
C LYS A 100 5.57 12.89 -9.92
N TYR A 101 6.23 13.25 -8.83
CA TYR A 101 7.69 13.42 -8.76
C TYR A 101 8.42 12.24 -8.13
N ASN A 102 7.71 11.19 -7.73
CA ASN A 102 8.25 10.03 -7.03
C ASN A 102 9.01 10.39 -5.74
N VAL A 103 8.43 11.30 -4.96
CA VAL A 103 8.98 11.81 -3.70
C VAL A 103 7.91 11.71 -2.62
N PRO A 104 8.18 11.16 -1.42
CA PRO A 104 7.21 11.17 -0.33
C PRO A 104 6.72 12.59 -0.01
N ALA A 105 5.41 12.76 0.20
CA ALA A 105 4.82 14.06 0.55
C ALA A 105 5.47 14.68 1.79
N THR A 106 5.94 13.84 2.72
CA THR A 106 6.71 14.26 3.91
C THR A 106 8.05 14.91 3.54
N GLU A 107 8.74 14.40 2.54
CA GLU A 107 10.01 14.96 2.08
C GLU A 107 9.78 16.29 1.35
N ILE A 108 8.69 16.40 0.57
CA ILE A 108 8.27 17.68 -0.02
C ILE A 108 7.94 18.67 1.09
N SER A 109 7.21 18.26 2.13
CA SER A 109 6.88 19.13 3.28
C SER A 109 8.11 19.56 4.06
N LYS A 110 9.07 18.67 4.32
CA LYS A 110 10.36 19.00 4.96
C LYS A 110 11.19 19.97 4.13
N ALA A 111 11.20 19.79 2.81
CA ALA A 111 11.90 20.69 1.88
C ALA A 111 11.25 22.09 1.78
N ASN A 112 10.00 22.23 2.27
CA ASN A 112 9.21 23.46 2.25
C ASN A 112 8.68 23.77 3.67
N PRO A 113 9.51 24.25 4.61
CA PRO A 113 9.10 24.55 5.97
C PRO A 113 7.87 25.47 6.01
N GLY A 114 6.85 25.08 6.77
CA GLY A 114 5.58 25.79 6.86
C GLY A 114 4.53 25.39 5.82
N LEU A 115 4.84 24.50 4.87
CA LEU A 115 3.86 23.95 3.95
C LEU A 115 2.95 22.95 4.68
N SER A 116 1.65 23.17 4.58
CA SER A 116 0.60 22.30 5.18
C SER A 116 -0.60 22.25 4.24
N ALA A 117 -1.55 21.33 4.48
CA ALA A 117 -2.79 21.26 3.72
C ALA A 117 -3.58 22.58 3.75
N GLN A 118 -3.47 23.33 4.85
CA GLN A 118 -4.20 24.59 5.02
C GLN A 118 -3.63 25.74 4.21
N ASN A 119 -2.35 25.70 3.87
CA ASN A 119 -1.68 26.75 3.09
C ASN A 119 -1.16 26.31 1.72
N PHE A 120 -1.57 25.12 1.26
CA PHE A 120 -1.28 24.60 -0.07
C PHE A 120 -2.18 25.30 -1.10
N ARG A 121 -1.67 26.34 -1.77
CA ARG A 121 -2.47 27.22 -2.61
C ARG A 121 -2.03 27.17 -4.07
N ILE A 122 -2.98 27.28 -4.99
CA ILE A 122 -2.73 27.41 -6.44
C ILE A 122 -1.81 28.61 -6.68
N GLY A 123 -0.80 28.41 -7.51
CA GLY A 123 0.22 29.42 -7.85
C GLY A 123 1.37 29.51 -6.84
N GLN A 124 1.33 28.76 -5.73
CA GLN A 124 2.45 28.65 -4.81
C GLN A 124 3.54 27.76 -5.42
N VAL A 125 4.77 28.21 -5.34
CA VAL A 125 5.93 27.44 -5.80
C VAL A 125 6.50 26.65 -4.63
N ILE A 126 6.72 25.37 -4.84
CA ILE A 126 7.30 24.47 -3.85
C ILE A 126 8.53 23.76 -4.41
N ARG A 127 9.45 23.44 -3.53
CA ARG A 127 10.65 22.67 -3.82
C ARG A 127 10.31 21.17 -3.78
N ILE A 128 10.70 20.44 -4.82
CA ILE A 128 10.60 18.98 -4.89
C ILE A 128 12.01 18.41 -4.71
N PRO A 129 12.33 17.82 -3.56
CA PRO A 129 13.65 17.24 -3.32
C PRO A 129 13.88 16.04 -4.23
N GLN A 130 15.10 15.87 -4.74
CA GLN A 130 15.50 14.66 -5.46
C GLN A 130 16.04 13.64 -4.44
N ILE A 131 15.42 12.48 -4.38
CA ILE A 131 15.94 11.35 -3.60
C ILE A 131 17.02 10.69 -4.47
N LYS A 132 18.28 10.78 -4.05
CA LYS A 132 19.34 9.98 -4.64
C LYS A 132 19.10 8.52 -4.21
N GLU A 133 19.03 7.61 -5.17
CA GLU A 133 19.24 6.19 -4.90
C GLU A 133 20.69 6.03 -4.42
N GLU A 134 20.91 5.94 -3.13
CA GLU A 134 22.15 5.40 -2.59
C GLU A 134 22.04 3.88 -2.48
N VAL A 135 22.62 3.21 -3.48
CA VAL A 135 23.15 1.86 -3.31
C VAL A 135 24.48 2.03 -2.61
N ALA A 136 24.52 1.87 -1.29
CA ALA A 136 25.77 1.50 -0.60
C ALA A 136 25.45 1.08 0.84
N ALA A 137 25.84 -0.12 1.14
CA ALA A 137 26.15 -0.54 2.51
C ALA A 137 27.34 0.28 3.02
N GLN A 138 27.18 1.00 4.14
CA GLN A 138 28.25 1.24 5.11
C GLN A 138 27.72 1.91 6.41
N PRO A 139 28.50 1.96 7.49
CA PRO A 139 28.01 1.68 8.84
C PRO A 139 27.43 2.91 9.56
N VAL A 140 26.53 2.60 10.45
CA VAL A 140 25.82 3.48 11.36
C VAL A 140 26.81 4.34 12.19
N VAL A 141 26.67 5.68 12.04
CA VAL A 141 27.11 6.62 13.07
C VAL A 141 25.87 7.08 13.81
N GLU A 142 25.84 6.75 15.09
CA GLU A 142 24.79 7.14 16.03
C GLU A 142 24.67 8.67 16.08
N THR A 143 23.50 9.18 15.69
CA THR A 143 23.06 10.51 16.12
C THR A 143 21.78 10.33 16.93
N SER A 144 21.82 10.74 18.16
CA SER A 144 20.80 10.65 19.18
C SER A 144 19.43 11.11 18.67
N ILE A 145 18.56 10.15 18.40
CA ILE A 145 17.13 10.36 18.22
C ILE A 145 16.54 10.47 19.64
N GLN A 146 15.88 11.58 19.94
CA GLN A 146 15.03 11.67 21.11
C GLN A 146 14.05 10.50 21.11
N GLU A 147 14.17 9.63 22.09
CA GLU A 147 13.32 8.47 22.29
C GLU A 147 11.86 8.92 22.39
N ALA A 148 11.07 8.59 21.37
CA ALA A 148 9.63 8.46 21.57
C ALA A 148 9.45 7.41 22.68
N VAL A 149 8.71 7.77 23.73
CA VAL A 149 8.44 6.90 24.88
C VAL A 149 7.74 5.64 24.36
N LYS A 150 8.50 4.58 24.11
CA LYS A 150 7.95 3.27 23.77
C LYS A 150 7.14 2.77 24.96
N PRO A 151 5.92 2.23 24.75
CA PRO A 151 5.18 1.60 25.84
C PRO A 151 6.07 0.55 26.51
N LYS A 152 6.16 0.57 27.83
CA LYS A 152 7.02 -0.37 28.61
C LYS A 152 6.65 -1.84 28.41
N CYS A 153 5.42 -2.10 28.03
CA CYS A 153 4.86 -3.45 27.91
C CYS A 153 4.31 -3.66 26.51
N ARG A 154 4.61 -4.79 25.91
CA ARG A 154 3.98 -5.28 24.67
C ARG A 154 2.54 -5.68 24.93
N ASP A 155 2.28 -6.31 26.10
CA ASP A 155 0.98 -6.79 26.53
C ASP A 155 0.91 -6.78 28.06
N MET A 156 -0.33 -6.93 28.60
CA MET A 156 -0.60 -7.07 30.04
C MET A 156 -1.29 -8.40 30.30
N HIS A 157 -0.53 -9.36 30.83
CA HIS A 157 -1.05 -10.69 31.13
C HIS A 157 -1.69 -10.76 32.53
N LYS A 158 -2.96 -11.18 32.61
CA LYS A 158 -3.65 -11.43 33.88
C LYS A 158 -3.39 -12.86 34.35
N VAL A 159 -2.65 -13.01 35.45
CA VAL A 159 -2.25 -14.31 36.01
C VAL A 159 -3.46 -15.19 36.34
N LYS A 160 -3.52 -16.36 35.73
CA LYS A 160 -4.57 -17.39 35.95
C LYS A 160 -4.14 -18.37 37.05
N ARG A 161 -5.03 -19.28 37.43
CA ARG A 161 -4.75 -20.30 38.44
C ARG A 161 -3.75 -21.33 37.86
N LYS A 162 -2.71 -21.65 38.66
CA LYS A 162 -1.62 -22.60 38.31
C LYS A 162 -0.63 -22.11 37.25
N GLU A 163 -0.67 -20.88 36.82
CA GLU A 163 0.38 -20.35 35.97
C GLU A 163 1.66 -20.10 36.77
N THR A 164 2.78 -20.20 36.09
CA THR A 164 4.13 -19.98 36.63
C THR A 164 4.84 -18.93 35.74
N ILE A 165 5.89 -18.30 36.27
CA ILE A 165 6.76 -17.41 35.47
C ILE A 165 7.20 -18.15 34.21
N PHE A 166 7.57 -19.43 34.33
CA PHE A 166 7.98 -20.29 33.23
C PHE A 166 6.89 -20.46 32.16
N SER A 167 5.65 -20.78 32.56
CA SER A 167 4.57 -21.01 31.61
C SER A 167 4.20 -19.71 30.88
N ILE A 168 4.22 -18.57 31.58
CA ILE A 168 3.91 -17.26 31.00
C ILE A 168 5.04 -16.81 30.04
N SER A 169 6.30 -16.94 30.46
CA SER A 169 7.44 -16.59 29.58
C SER A 169 7.41 -17.40 28.29
N ARG A 170 7.10 -18.70 28.37
CA ARG A 170 6.98 -19.59 27.22
C ARG A 170 5.80 -19.20 26.31
N GLU A 171 4.66 -18.85 26.90
CA GLU A 171 3.46 -18.43 26.14
C GLU A 171 3.74 -17.20 25.28
N TYR A 172 4.55 -16.25 25.80
CA TYR A 172 4.86 -15.02 25.12
C TYR A 172 6.22 -15.01 24.39
N GLY A 173 6.94 -16.13 24.39
CA GLY A 173 8.23 -16.27 23.70
C GLY A 173 9.34 -15.35 24.23
N ILE A 174 9.35 -15.10 25.56
CA ILE A 174 10.34 -14.29 26.27
C ILE A 174 11.08 -15.10 27.33
N THR A 175 12.23 -14.63 27.78
CA THR A 175 12.97 -15.28 28.86
C THR A 175 12.37 -14.99 30.24
N HIS A 176 12.72 -15.79 31.25
CA HIS A 176 12.31 -15.54 32.63
C HIS A 176 12.85 -14.20 33.14
N GLU A 177 14.10 -13.93 32.78
CA GLU A 177 14.84 -12.73 33.17
C GLU A 177 14.18 -11.49 32.61
N GLU A 178 13.73 -11.56 31.34
CA GLU A 178 12.99 -10.47 30.69
C GLU A 178 11.64 -10.22 31.37
N LEU A 179 10.91 -11.28 31.69
CA LEU A 179 9.64 -11.15 32.40
C LEU A 179 9.83 -10.57 33.80
N ILE A 180 10.85 -11.01 34.55
CA ILE A 180 11.16 -10.50 35.88
C ILE A 180 11.69 -9.07 35.81
N ALA A 181 12.51 -8.73 34.81
CA ALA A 181 13.02 -7.37 34.61
C ALA A 181 11.91 -6.37 34.34
N ALA A 182 10.90 -6.77 33.55
CA ALA A 182 9.73 -5.96 33.24
C ALA A 182 8.75 -5.81 34.43
N ASN A 183 8.83 -6.73 35.42
CA ASN A 183 7.95 -6.78 36.58
C ASN A 183 8.76 -6.81 37.89
N PRO A 184 9.22 -5.65 38.38
CA PRO A 184 10.08 -5.56 39.57
C PRO A 184 9.49 -6.23 40.83
N GLU A 185 8.15 -6.38 40.87
CA GLU A 185 7.44 -7.08 41.94
C GLU A 185 7.72 -8.58 42.00
N LEU A 186 8.26 -9.18 40.94
CA LEU A 186 8.65 -10.59 40.87
C LEU A 186 10.11 -10.83 41.32
N LYS A 187 10.89 -9.78 41.57
CA LYS A 187 12.24 -9.90 42.12
C LYS A 187 12.19 -10.55 43.49
N ASP A 188 13.25 -11.19 43.88
CA ASP A 188 13.42 -11.85 45.19
C ASP A 188 12.54 -13.09 45.42
N GLY A 189 12.14 -13.81 44.34
CA GLY A 189 11.43 -15.07 44.47
C GLY A 189 9.97 -14.95 44.92
N LYS A 190 9.38 -13.77 44.82
CA LYS A 190 7.96 -13.56 45.15
C LYS A 190 7.04 -14.39 44.25
N LYS A 191 6.08 -15.09 44.87
CA LYS A 191 5.11 -15.94 44.16
C LYS A 191 4.12 -15.11 43.37
N LEU A 192 3.79 -15.59 42.15
CA LEU A 192 2.69 -15.06 41.33
C LEU A 192 1.38 -15.04 42.09
N LYS A 193 0.69 -13.92 42.13
CA LYS A 193 -0.65 -13.81 42.71
C LYS A 193 -1.68 -13.95 41.61
N LYS A 194 -2.61 -14.92 41.74
CA LYS A 194 -3.76 -15.07 40.85
C LYS A 194 -4.52 -13.72 40.73
N GLY A 195 -4.77 -13.28 39.51
CA GLY A 195 -5.50 -12.06 39.20
C GLY A 195 -4.63 -10.80 39.13
N SER A 196 -3.34 -10.84 39.50
CA SER A 196 -2.42 -9.75 39.22
C SER A 196 -2.12 -9.61 37.74
N PHE A 197 -1.74 -8.43 37.31
CA PHE A 197 -1.31 -8.16 35.94
C PHE A 197 0.20 -8.08 35.87
N LEU A 198 0.77 -8.76 34.87
CA LEU A 198 2.19 -8.71 34.54
C LEU A 198 2.40 -7.97 33.23
N CYS A 199 3.39 -7.11 33.22
CA CYS A 199 3.89 -6.47 32.01
C CYS A 199 4.67 -7.48 31.17
N ILE A 200 4.25 -7.75 29.97
CA ILE A 200 4.97 -8.56 28.99
C ILE A 200 5.87 -7.61 28.19
N PRO A 201 7.20 -7.70 28.30
CA PRO A 201 8.10 -6.83 27.57
C PRO A 201 8.13 -7.17 26.07
N PHE A 202 8.64 -6.22 25.29
CA PHE A 202 9.04 -6.54 23.91
C PHE A 202 10.27 -7.45 23.98
N PRO A 203 10.35 -8.51 23.12
CA PRO A 203 11.54 -9.36 23.07
C PRO A 203 12.76 -8.55 22.70
N ASN A 204 13.87 -8.77 23.40
CA ASN A 204 15.12 -8.07 23.16
C ASN A 204 15.74 -8.60 21.86
N GLN A 205 15.72 -7.84 20.78
CA GLN A 205 16.21 -8.26 19.46
C GLN A 205 17.66 -8.78 19.50
N GLN A 206 18.48 -8.28 20.43
CA GLN A 206 19.87 -8.73 20.57
C GLN A 206 20.03 -10.12 21.20
N GLN A 207 19.03 -10.61 21.95
CA GLN A 207 19.05 -11.95 22.54
C GLN A 207 18.31 -12.99 21.69
N ALA A 208 17.37 -12.58 20.86
CA ALA A 208 16.75 -13.48 19.88
C ALA A 208 17.77 -13.95 18.81
N GLU A 209 18.72 -13.09 18.43
CA GLU A 209 19.83 -13.45 17.53
C GLU A 209 20.86 -14.41 18.18
N GLN A 210 20.92 -14.48 19.52
CA GLN A 210 21.86 -15.38 20.23
C GLN A 210 21.29 -16.73 20.60
N GLN A 211 19.97 -16.96 20.46
CA GLN A 211 19.32 -18.27 20.71
C GLN A 211 18.87 -19.00 19.45
N GLU A 212 18.92 -18.39 18.29
CA GLU A 212 19.02 -19.17 17.06
C GLU A 212 20.38 -19.88 17.09
N LYS A 213 20.36 -21.17 17.39
CA LYS A 213 21.48 -22.06 17.14
C LYS A 213 21.90 -21.76 15.71
N VAL A 214 23.05 -21.08 15.54
CA VAL A 214 23.63 -20.87 14.21
C VAL A 214 23.89 -22.27 13.69
N LEU A 215 22.95 -22.79 12.90
CA LEU A 215 23.11 -24.06 12.21
C LEU A 215 24.36 -23.91 11.35
N SER A 216 25.27 -24.86 11.43
CA SER A 216 26.42 -24.90 10.54
C SER A 216 25.92 -24.89 9.09
N ASN A 217 26.72 -24.37 8.17
CA ASN A 217 26.36 -24.38 6.74
C ASN A 217 25.92 -25.77 6.27
N ASP A 218 26.51 -26.84 6.84
CA ASP A 218 26.14 -28.22 6.55
C ASP A 218 24.77 -28.61 7.14
N GLU A 219 24.41 -28.12 8.32
CA GLU A 219 23.07 -28.29 8.90
C GLU A 219 22.01 -27.48 8.15
N VAL A 220 22.32 -26.25 7.72
CA VAL A 220 21.43 -25.44 6.86
C VAL A 220 21.24 -26.10 5.50
N ILE A 221 22.32 -26.64 4.91
CA ILE A 221 22.27 -27.40 3.66
C ILE A 221 21.50 -28.71 3.87
N ALA A 222 21.72 -29.42 4.97
CA ALA A 222 20.99 -30.64 5.31
C ALA A 222 19.50 -30.37 5.52
N LEU A 223 19.10 -29.32 6.27
CA LEU A 223 17.71 -28.90 6.42
C LEU A 223 17.10 -28.40 5.11
N SER A 224 17.87 -27.69 4.27
CA SER A 224 17.41 -27.29 2.94
C SER A 224 17.31 -28.47 1.97
N ASN A 225 17.97 -29.59 2.25
CA ASN A 225 17.95 -30.81 1.45
C ASN A 225 16.97 -31.87 1.99
N MET A 226 16.51 -31.76 3.24
CA MET A 226 15.55 -32.73 3.81
C MET A 226 14.17 -32.66 3.15
N ASP A 227 13.82 -31.57 2.46
CA ASP A 227 12.54 -31.40 1.74
C ASP A 227 12.68 -31.14 0.24
N LYS A 228 13.86 -31.31 -0.31
CA LYS A 228 14.01 -31.39 -1.76
C LYS A 228 13.63 -32.79 -2.25
N LYS A 229 12.33 -33.10 -2.19
CA LYS A 229 11.76 -33.85 -3.29
C LYS A 229 12.08 -33.03 -4.53
N GLU A 230 12.83 -33.57 -5.50
CA GLU A 230 12.97 -32.94 -6.80
C GLU A 230 11.56 -32.64 -7.29
N VAL A 231 11.10 -31.40 -7.07
CA VAL A 231 9.86 -30.95 -7.64
C VAL A 231 10.17 -30.83 -9.11
N GLY A 232 9.71 -31.78 -9.89
CA GLY A 232 9.68 -31.67 -11.34
C GLY A 232 9.05 -30.31 -11.70
N SER A 233 9.12 -29.92 -12.94
CA SER A 233 8.57 -28.65 -13.38
C SER A 233 7.14 -28.46 -12.86
N LEU A 234 6.85 -27.37 -12.13
CA LEU A 234 5.53 -27.02 -11.64
C LEU A 234 4.61 -26.70 -12.80
N LYS A 235 3.52 -27.45 -12.98
CA LYS A 235 2.56 -27.26 -14.09
C LYS A 235 1.39 -26.40 -13.63
N ALA A 236 1.23 -25.23 -14.23
CA ALA A 236 0.18 -24.28 -13.91
C ALA A 236 -0.68 -23.95 -15.13
N ALA A 237 -2.00 -23.87 -14.96
CA ALA A 237 -2.91 -23.42 -16.01
C ALA A 237 -3.57 -22.09 -15.63
N VAL A 238 -3.75 -21.22 -16.63
CA VAL A 238 -4.57 -20.00 -16.53
C VAL A 238 -5.76 -20.16 -17.47
N VAL A 239 -6.98 -20.10 -16.92
CA VAL A 239 -8.25 -20.31 -17.65
C VAL A 239 -9.11 -19.05 -17.53
N LEU A 240 -8.97 -18.14 -18.49
CA LEU A 240 -9.60 -16.82 -18.46
C LEU A 240 -10.15 -16.42 -19.84
N PRO A 241 -11.14 -15.52 -19.91
CA PRO A 241 -11.71 -15.04 -21.17
C PRO A 241 -10.85 -13.92 -21.77
N PHE A 242 -10.15 -14.20 -22.87
CA PHE A 242 -9.22 -13.26 -23.51
C PHE A 242 -9.66 -12.75 -24.88
N LEU A 243 -10.51 -13.51 -25.59
CA LEU A 243 -10.76 -13.35 -27.03
C LEU A 243 -12.25 -13.14 -27.34
N ASP A 244 -12.60 -13.31 -28.60
CA ASP A 244 -13.90 -13.04 -29.18
C ASP A 244 -15.11 -13.56 -28.40
N GLY A 245 -16.19 -12.80 -28.42
CA GLY A 245 -17.42 -13.07 -27.71
C GLY A 245 -17.43 -12.59 -26.25
N VAL A 246 -16.31 -12.01 -25.76
CA VAL A 246 -16.17 -11.42 -24.43
C VAL A 246 -16.28 -9.91 -24.55
N PRO A 247 -16.96 -9.20 -23.62
CA PRO A 247 -16.94 -7.74 -23.58
C PRO A 247 -15.51 -7.21 -23.53
N GLN A 248 -15.18 -6.26 -24.39
CA GLN A 248 -13.81 -5.74 -24.54
C GLN A 248 -13.20 -5.27 -23.18
N SER A 249 -14.01 -4.63 -22.35
CA SER A 249 -13.57 -4.17 -21.02
C SER A 249 -13.19 -5.31 -20.07
N GLU A 250 -13.80 -6.49 -20.22
CA GLU A 250 -13.48 -7.68 -19.44
C GLU A 250 -12.23 -8.37 -19.99
N ALA A 251 -12.18 -8.56 -21.31
CA ALA A 251 -11.00 -9.12 -21.96
C ALA A 251 -9.73 -8.33 -21.63
N LEU A 252 -9.78 -6.99 -21.71
CA LEU A 252 -8.65 -6.12 -21.35
C LEU A 252 -8.23 -6.27 -19.89
N ARG A 253 -9.17 -6.46 -18.95
CA ARG A 253 -8.86 -6.72 -17.54
C ARG A 253 -8.16 -8.06 -17.35
N MET A 254 -8.62 -9.10 -18.05
CA MET A 254 -8.01 -10.42 -17.97
C MET A 254 -6.63 -10.46 -18.62
N VAL A 255 -6.44 -9.72 -19.71
CA VAL A 255 -5.11 -9.53 -20.31
C VAL A 255 -4.17 -8.83 -19.32
N GLU A 256 -4.60 -7.72 -18.68
CA GLU A 256 -3.79 -7.01 -17.69
C GLU A 256 -3.41 -7.90 -16.49
N TYR A 257 -4.36 -8.71 -16.00
CA TYR A 257 -4.11 -9.70 -14.96
C TYR A 257 -3.05 -10.73 -15.39
N TYR A 258 -3.20 -11.27 -16.62
CA TYR A 258 -2.28 -12.25 -17.17
C TYR A 258 -0.88 -11.69 -17.42
N GLU A 259 -0.77 -10.44 -17.84
CA GLU A 259 0.51 -9.75 -17.99
C GLU A 259 1.26 -9.68 -16.67
N GLY A 260 0.59 -9.29 -15.59
CA GLY A 260 1.17 -9.33 -14.25
C GLY A 260 1.55 -10.75 -13.80
N PHE A 261 0.70 -11.73 -14.11
CA PHE A 261 0.96 -13.15 -13.85
C PHE A 261 2.26 -13.61 -14.53
N LEU A 262 2.47 -13.27 -15.79
CA LEU A 262 3.70 -13.59 -16.53
C LEU A 262 4.94 -12.96 -15.91
N MET A 263 4.85 -11.74 -15.40
CA MET A 263 5.96 -11.10 -14.68
C MET A 263 6.34 -11.85 -13.40
N ALA A 264 5.36 -12.42 -12.68
CA ALA A 264 5.62 -13.26 -11.52
C ALA A 264 6.31 -14.57 -11.91
N VAL A 265 5.82 -15.23 -12.97
CA VAL A 265 6.44 -16.45 -13.52
C VAL A 265 7.89 -16.20 -13.92
N ASP A 266 8.17 -15.10 -14.63
CA ASP A 266 9.53 -14.71 -15.00
C ASP A 266 10.42 -14.47 -13.77
N SER A 267 9.89 -13.77 -12.76
CA SER A 267 10.60 -13.53 -11.50
C SER A 267 11.00 -14.83 -10.81
N LEU A 268 10.10 -15.81 -10.75
CA LEU A 268 10.35 -17.11 -10.14
C LEU A 268 11.32 -17.97 -10.98
N LYS A 269 11.19 -17.97 -12.30
CA LYS A 269 12.13 -18.66 -13.20
C LYS A 269 13.55 -18.14 -13.07
N ARG A 270 13.73 -16.82 -12.94
CA ARG A 270 15.06 -16.22 -12.69
C ARG A 270 15.66 -16.64 -11.35
N ARG A 271 14.84 -17.05 -10.39
CA ARG A 271 15.26 -17.61 -9.08
C ARG A 271 15.46 -19.12 -9.11
N GLY A 272 15.36 -19.74 -10.29
CA GLY A 272 15.62 -21.18 -10.48
C GLY A 272 14.38 -22.08 -10.35
N THR A 273 13.17 -21.53 -10.23
CA THR A 273 11.96 -22.34 -10.21
C THR A 273 11.60 -22.79 -11.63
N SER A 274 11.44 -24.11 -11.84
CA SER A 274 10.96 -24.64 -13.12
C SER A 274 9.43 -24.57 -13.16
N ILE A 275 8.86 -23.85 -14.14
CA ILE A 275 7.41 -23.65 -14.29
C ILE A 275 7.03 -23.90 -15.75
N GLU A 276 6.07 -24.80 -15.97
CA GLU A 276 5.38 -24.99 -17.24
C GLU A 276 4.00 -24.31 -17.15
N LEU A 277 3.81 -23.26 -17.94
CA LEU A 277 2.58 -22.47 -17.92
C LEU A 277 1.73 -22.76 -19.16
N TYR A 278 0.50 -23.19 -18.94
CA TYR A 278 -0.52 -23.44 -19.94
C TYR A 278 -1.58 -22.34 -19.86
N THR A 279 -1.93 -21.75 -20.99
CA THR A 279 -2.92 -20.65 -21.04
C THR A 279 -4.05 -20.99 -21.97
N TYR A 280 -5.27 -20.92 -21.44
CA TYR A 280 -6.49 -21.28 -22.15
C TYR A 280 -7.50 -20.14 -22.14
N ASN A 281 -8.09 -19.90 -23.31
CA ASN A 281 -9.22 -18.98 -23.44
C ASN A 281 -10.53 -19.69 -23.07
N SER A 282 -11.12 -19.30 -21.93
CA SER A 282 -12.43 -19.85 -21.52
C SER A 282 -13.58 -19.41 -22.43
N GLY A 283 -13.40 -18.32 -23.17
CA GLY A 283 -14.47 -17.70 -23.96
C GLY A 283 -15.51 -16.98 -23.09
N PRO A 284 -16.67 -16.59 -23.70
CA PRO A 284 -17.75 -15.92 -22.96
C PRO A 284 -18.43 -16.87 -21.95
N GLU A 285 -19.20 -16.31 -21.03
CA GLU A 285 -19.86 -17.04 -19.95
C GLU A 285 -20.75 -18.21 -20.43
N SER A 286 -21.35 -18.07 -21.60
CA SER A 286 -22.24 -19.10 -22.22
C SER A 286 -21.49 -20.29 -22.82
N LYS A 287 -20.14 -20.20 -22.93
CA LYS A 287 -19.33 -21.26 -23.55
C LYS A 287 -19.02 -22.36 -22.54
N SER A 288 -19.33 -23.63 -22.91
CA SER A 288 -18.92 -24.78 -22.10
C SER A 288 -17.39 -24.93 -22.05
N LEU A 289 -16.87 -25.36 -20.90
CA LEU A 289 -15.45 -25.69 -20.69
C LEU A 289 -15.14 -27.17 -21.08
N ASP A 290 -16.11 -27.99 -21.46
CA ASP A 290 -15.93 -29.44 -21.66
C ASP A 290 -14.77 -29.77 -22.61
N THR A 291 -14.69 -29.11 -23.76
CA THR A 291 -13.61 -29.34 -24.72
C THR A 291 -12.23 -29.03 -24.10
N LEU A 292 -12.14 -28.05 -23.22
CA LEU A 292 -10.92 -27.69 -22.54
C LEU A 292 -10.55 -28.70 -21.45
N LEU A 293 -11.53 -29.11 -20.63
CA LEU A 293 -11.34 -30.05 -19.54
C LEU A 293 -11.00 -31.48 -20.02
N HIS A 294 -11.37 -31.85 -21.24
CA HIS A 294 -11.02 -33.15 -21.86
C HIS A 294 -9.59 -33.20 -22.42
N LYS A 295 -8.85 -32.10 -22.42
CA LYS A 295 -7.45 -32.11 -22.84
C LYS A 295 -6.60 -32.93 -21.85
N ALA A 296 -5.73 -33.79 -22.38
CA ALA A 296 -4.92 -34.70 -21.55
C ALA A 296 -4.02 -33.93 -20.58
N GLU A 297 -3.40 -32.85 -21.06
CA GLU A 297 -2.50 -32.02 -20.28
C GLU A 297 -3.19 -31.33 -19.09
N MET A 298 -4.51 -31.07 -19.16
CA MET A 298 -5.22 -30.45 -18.04
C MET A 298 -5.23 -31.30 -16.77
N LYS A 299 -5.19 -32.62 -16.89
CA LYS A 299 -5.16 -33.56 -15.75
C LYS A 299 -3.79 -33.60 -15.06
N GLU A 300 -2.76 -33.07 -15.71
CA GLU A 300 -1.40 -33.05 -15.21
C GLU A 300 -1.05 -31.75 -14.45
N MET A 301 -1.99 -30.83 -14.32
CA MET A 301 -1.75 -29.55 -13.64
C MET A 301 -1.63 -29.72 -12.13
N ASP A 302 -0.71 -29.00 -11.53
CA ASP A 302 -0.61 -28.85 -10.07
C ASP A 302 -1.59 -27.80 -9.55
N ILE A 303 -1.87 -26.78 -10.38
CA ILE A 303 -2.70 -25.64 -10.02
C ILE A 303 -3.35 -24.98 -11.25
N ILE A 304 -4.61 -24.56 -11.10
CA ILE A 304 -5.38 -23.82 -12.11
C ILE A 304 -5.77 -22.46 -11.53
N PHE A 305 -5.60 -21.38 -12.31
CA PHE A 305 -6.00 -20.00 -11.96
C PHE A 305 -7.16 -19.55 -12.86
N GLY A 306 -8.23 -19.13 -12.25
CA GLY A 306 -9.49 -18.77 -12.87
C GLY A 306 -10.67 -19.50 -12.22
N PRO A 307 -11.86 -19.44 -12.80
CA PRO A 307 -12.28 -18.65 -13.96
C PRO A 307 -12.64 -17.21 -13.58
N LEU A 308 -13.09 -16.41 -14.58
CA LEU A 308 -13.74 -15.12 -14.34
C LEU A 308 -15.23 -15.29 -14.03
N TYR A 309 -15.93 -16.11 -14.85
CA TYR A 309 -17.38 -16.23 -14.80
C TYR A 309 -17.86 -17.28 -13.81
N GLN A 310 -18.95 -16.97 -13.12
CA GLN A 310 -19.52 -17.87 -12.11
C GLN A 310 -20.01 -19.19 -12.72
N ALA A 311 -20.58 -19.15 -13.93
CA ALA A 311 -21.02 -20.36 -14.64
C ALA A 311 -19.91 -21.38 -14.89
N HIS A 312 -18.65 -20.93 -14.97
CA HIS A 312 -17.49 -21.79 -15.19
C HIS A 312 -16.89 -22.37 -13.91
N ILE A 313 -17.29 -21.88 -12.72
CA ILE A 313 -16.70 -22.32 -11.44
C ILE A 313 -17.03 -23.78 -11.17
N ASN A 314 -18.31 -24.16 -11.25
CA ASN A 314 -18.72 -25.52 -10.90
C ASN A 314 -18.03 -26.60 -11.77
N PRO A 315 -18.05 -26.54 -13.12
CA PRO A 315 -17.37 -27.54 -13.93
C PRO A 315 -15.86 -27.59 -13.68
N LEU A 316 -15.22 -26.42 -13.47
CA LEU A 316 -13.78 -26.37 -13.21
C LEU A 316 -13.44 -26.87 -11.80
N ALA A 317 -14.27 -26.58 -10.80
CA ALA A 317 -14.11 -27.04 -9.42
C ALA A 317 -14.29 -28.56 -9.29
N GLN A 318 -15.27 -29.13 -9.99
CA GLN A 318 -15.44 -30.58 -10.06
C GLN A 318 -14.24 -31.27 -10.71
N PHE A 319 -13.82 -30.79 -11.88
CA PHE A 319 -12.63 -31.29 -12.57
C PHE A 319 -11.39 -31.25 -11.66
N ALA A 320 -11.15 -30.11 -11.03
CA ALA A 320 -10.01 -29.91 -10.14
C ALA A 320 -10.06 -30.87 -8.93
N LYS A 321 -11.25 -31.06 -8.35
CA LYS A 321 -11.45 -32.01 -7.22
C LYS A 321 -11.19 -33.45 -7.63
N GLU A 322 -11.71 -33.89 -8.79
CA GLU A 322 -11.56 -35.26 -9.30
C GLU A 322 -10.10 -35.60 -9.64
N ASN A 323 -9.31 -34.64 -10.05
CA ASN A 323 -7.91 -34.81 -10.42
C ASN A 323 -6.92 -34.33 -9.33
N ASN A 324 -7.42 -33.94 -8.14
CA ASN A 324 -6.62 -33.42 -7.02
C ASN A 324 -5.74 -32.21 -7.41
N ILE A 325 -6.29 -31.30 -8.23
CA ILE A 325 -5.64 -30.08 -8.72
C ILE A 325 -6.11 -28.92 -7.87
N ARG A 326 -5.22 -28.02 -7.47
CA ARG A 326 -5.56 -26.79 -6.77
C ARG A 326 -6.24 -25.81 -7.71
N LEU A 327 -7.34 -25.19 -7.26
CA LEU A 327 -8.09 -24.22 -8.04
C LEU A 327 -8.13 -22.86 -7.34
N VAL A 328 -7.47 -21.88 -7.90
CA VAL A 328 -7.46 -20.50 -7.41
C VAL A 328 -8.51 -19.68 -8.13
N ILE A 329 -9.48 -19.13 -7.41
CA ILE A 329 -10.56 -18.28 -7.93
C ILE A 329 -10.29 -16.82 -7.55
N PRO A 330 -9.79 -15.97 -8.49
CA PRO A 330 -9.30 -14.63 -8.15
C PRO A 330 -10.39 -13.57 -8.07
N PHE A 331 -11.53 -13.71 -8.76
CA PHE A 331 -12.37 -12.57 -9.12
C PHE A 331 -13.72 -12.50 -8.43
N THR A 332 -14.27 -13.60 -7.94
CA THR A 332 -15.58 -13.62 -7.28
C THR A 332 -15.49 -13.93 -5.78
N SER A 333 -16.41 -13.34 -5.01
CA SER A 333 -16.64 -13.67 -3.60
C SER A 333 -18.03 -14.27 -3.36
N LYS A 334 -18.83 -14.46 -4.42
CA LYS A 334 -20.25 -14.82 -4.33
C LYS A 334 -20.51 -16.31 -4.50
N ASP A 335 -19.48 -17.09 -4.83
CA ASP A 335 -19.63 -18.52 -5.08
C ASP A 335 -19.51 -19.31 -3.77
N ASN A 336 -20.36 -20.33 -3.61
CA ASN A 336 -20.41 -21.17 -2.41
C ASN A 336 -19.65 -22.51 -2.57
N MET A 337 -19.05 -22.77 -3.73
CA MET A 337 -18.32 -24.03 -3.98
C MET A 337 -17.14 -24.22 -3.02
N VAL A 338 -16.54 -23.15 -2.56
CA VAL A 338 -15.45 -23.17 -1.57
C VAL A 338 -15.85 -23.88 -0.28
N PHE A 339 -17.13 -23.86 0.11
CA PHE A 339 -17.59 -24.52 1.35
C PHE A 339 -17.65 -26.04 1.25
N ASN A 340 -17.65 -26.62 0.04
CA ASN A 340 -17.83 -28.05 -0.23
C ASN A 340 -16.72 -28.65 -1.10
N THR A 341 -15.70 -27.86 -1.48
CA THR A 341 -14.66 -28.29 -2.41
C THR A 341 -13.28 -27.98 -1.85
N PRO A 342 -12.54 -28.97 -1.36
CA PRO A 342 -11.31 -28.77 -0.56
C PRO A 342 -10.14 -28.16 -1.36
N VAL A 343 -10.15 -28.26 -2.68
CA VAL A 343 -9.08 -27.81 -3.57
C VAL A 343 -9.19 -26.31 -3.97
N ILE A 344 -10.28 -25.64 -3.58
CA ILE A 344 -10.53 -24.24 -3.94
C ILE A 344 -9.80 -23.27 -3.01
N TYR A 345 -9.18 -22.26 -3.60
CA TYR A 345 -8.64 -21.08 -2.95
C TYR A 345 -9.35 -19.83 -3.48
N GLN A 346 -10.19 -19.23 -2.66
CA GLN A 346 -10.93 -18.03 -3.03
C GLN A 346 -10.19 -16.79 -2.56
N ILE A 347 -9.72 -15.95 -3.50
CA ILE A 347 -8.92 -14.77 -3.20
C ILE A 347 -9.78 -13.62 -2.69
N ASN A 348 -10.90 -13.33 -3.39
CA ASN A 348 -11.83 -12.32 -2.90
C ASN A 348 -12.55 -12.83 -1.67
N THR A 349 -12.33 -12.16 -0.56
CA THR A 349 -12.95 -12.49 0.73
C THR A 349 -14.47 -12.37 0.63
N PRO A 350 -15.23 -13.42 0.98
CA PRO A 350 -16.68 -13.29 1.11
C PRO A 350 -17.06 -12.18 2.08
N GLN A 351 -18.11 -11.44 1.75
CA GLN A 351 -18.47 -10.21 2.45
C GLN A 351 -18.66 -10.38 3.98
N SER A 352 -19.24 -11.50 4.40
CA SER A 352 -19.43 -11.81 5.82
C SER A 352 -18.10 -11.93 6.59
N TYR A 353 -17.10 -12.55 5.98
CA TYR A 353 -15.77 -12.68 6.59
C TYR A 353 -15.00 -11.36 6.56
N LEU A 354 -15.09 -10.60 5.45
CA LEU A 354 -14.49 -9.27 5.33
C LEU A 354 -15.01 -8.33 6.43
N TYR A 355 -16.31 -8.36 6.68
CA TYR A 355 -16.95 -7.53 7.70
C TYR A 355 -16.54 -7.94 9.11
N SER A 356 -16.53 -9.25 9.40
CA SER A 356 -16.11 -9.77 10.70
C SER A 356 -14.69 -9.35 11.05
N GLU A 357 -13.74 -9.52 10.15
CA GLU A 357 -12.35 -9.10 10.36
C GLU A 357 -12.25 -7.56 10.52
N ALA A 358 -13.02 -6.80 9.72
CA ALA A 358 -13.04 -5.34 9.84
C ALA A 358 -13.56 -4.85 11.20
N TYR A 359 -14.57 -5.53 11.77
CA TYR A 359 -15.08 -5.19 13.11
C TYR A 359 -14.05 -5.50 14.19
N ASP A 360 -13.41 -6.66 14.14
CA ASP A 360 -12.39 -7.06 15.11
C ASP A 360 -11.19 -6.10 15.07
N HIS A 361 -10.76 -5.70 13.89
CA HIS A 361 -9.68 -4.73 13.72
C HIS A 361 -10.10 -3.33 14.21
N PHE A 362 -11.34 -2.89 13.92
CA PHE A 362 -11.85 -1.61 14.39
C PHE A 362 -11.85 -1.53 15.91
N VAL A 363 -12.36 -2.55 16.58
CA VAL A 363 -12.40 -2.59 18.05
C VAL A 363 -11.00 -2.65 18.69
N ARG A 364 -10.03 -3.27 18.01
CA ARG A 364 -8.61 -3.26 18.46
C ARG A 364 -7.98 -1.87 18.31
N GLU A 365 -8.25 -1.19 17.19
CA GLU A 365 -7.70 0.14 16.91
C GLU A 365 -8.34 1.21 17.78
N PHE A 366 -9.67 1.10 18.04
CA PHE A 366 -10.46 2.10 18.74
C PHE A 366 -11.18 1.54 19.99
N PRO A 367 -10.47 0.99 20.97
CA PRO A 367 -11.10 0.24 22.08
C PRO A 367 -11.97 1.08 23.01
N ASN A 368 -11.75 2.38 23.10
CA ASN A 368 -12.47 3.31 23.99
C ASN A 368 -13.05 4.53 23.24
N ALA A 369 -13.29 4.40 21.95
CA ALA A 369 -13.75 5.51 21.13
C ALA A 369 -15.18 5.97 21.48
N ASN A 370 -15.50 7.17 21.03
CA ASN A 370 -16.85 7.68 20.82
C ASN A 370 -17.14 7.54 19.33
N VAL A 371 -17.98 6.58 18.94
CA VAL A 371 -18.27 6.28 17.53
C VAL A 371 -19.55 7.01 17.12
N ILE A 372 -19.48 7.82 16.08
CA ILE A 372 -20.58 8.64 15.58
C ILE A 372 -20.97 8.19 14.18
N PHE A 373 -22.12 7.55 14.04
CA PHE A 373 -22.64 7.17 12.72
C PHE A 373 -23.27 8.38 12.03
N ILE A 374 -22.93 8.59 10.75
CA ILE A 374 -23.57 9.62 9.93
C ILE A 374 -24.58 8.93 9.03
N GLU A 375 -25.85 9.04 9.36
CA GLU A 375 -26.96 8.38 8.69
C GLU A 375 -27.44 9.21 7.49
N ALA A 376 -27.70 8.54 6.35
CA ALA A 376 -28.19 9.20 5.15
C ALA A 376 -29.64 9.69 5.34
N ALA A 377 -29.88 10.98 5.14
CA ALA A 377 -31.22 11.60 5.31
C ALA A 377 -32.22 11.08 4.26
N ASP A 378 -31.77 10.55 3.14
CA ASP A 378 -32.63 9.95 2.11
C ASP A 378 -33.05 8.51 2.42
N GLY A 379 -32.68 7.99 3.60
CA GLY A 379 -32.96 6.62 4.00
C GLY A 379 -32.17 5.56 3.23
N SER A 380 -31.09 5.93 2.54
CA SER A 380 -30.21 5.00 1.81
C SER A 380 -29.48 4.06 2.77
N GLU A 381 -29.79 2.79 2.73
CA GLU A 381 -29.20 1.74 3.58
C GLU A 381 -28.13 0.91 2.85
N GLU A 382 -27.30 1.54 2.02
CA GLU A 382 -26.31 0.84 1.20
C GLU A 382 -25.38 -0.06 2.02
N LYS A 383 -24.99 0.38 3.21
CA LYS A 383 -24.12 -0.36 4.13
C LYS A 383 -24.85 -0.94 5.35
N ALA A 384 -26.18 -1.12 5.27
CA ALA A 384 -27.00 -1.55 6.40
C ALA A 384 -26.46 -2.80 7.11
N GLU A 385 -26.05 -3.82 6.35
CA GLU A 385 -25.49 -5.05 6.91
C GLU A 385 -24.19 -4.78 7.67
N PHE A 386 -23.26 -4.02 7.08
CA PHE A 386 -22.01 -3.63 7.73
C PHE A 386 -22.27 -2.81 8.99
N ILE A 387 -23.11 -1.80 8.92
CA ILE A 387 -23.42 -0.91 10.05
C ILE A 387 -24.10 -1.68 11.19
N LYS A 388 -25.01 -2.60 10.88
CA LYS A 388 -25.65 -3.45 11.88
C LYS A 388 -24.62 -4.29 12.61
N GLY A 389 -23.79 -5.03 11.89
CA GLY A 389 -22.75 -5.86 12.50
C GLY A 389 -21.73 -5.05 13.29
N MET A 390 -21.36 -3.85 12.81
CA MET A 390 -20.47 -2.95 13.51
C MET A 390 -21.10 -2.45 14.83
N LYS A 391 -22.37 -2.00 14.81
CA LYS A 391 -23.10 -1.61 16.02
C LYS A 391 -23.17 -2.76 17.04
N ASP A 392 -23.39 -4.00 16.59
CA ASP A 392 -23.40 -5.18 17.46
C ASP A 392 -21.99 -5.43 18.06
N ALA A 393 -20.93 -5.34 17.27
CA ALA A 393 -19.56 -5.49 17.74
C ALA A 393 -19.18 -4.42 18.79
N LEU A 394 -19.55 -3.16 18.56
CA LEU A 394 -19.32 -2.05 19.50
C LEU A 394 -20.10 -2.26 20.81
N LYS A 395 -21.36 -2.69 20.73
CA LYS A 395 -22.19 -2.99 21.89
C LYS A 395 -21.60 -4.10 22.75
N ASN A 396 -21.11 -5.18 22.12
CA ASN A 396 -20.48 -6.30 22.82
C ASN A 396 -19.20 -5.91 23.56
N ARG A 397 -18.56 -4.80 23.17
CA ARG A 397 -17.35 -4.27 23.82
C ARG A 397 -17.63 -3.03 24.67
N SER A 398 -18.91 -2.65 24.84
CA SER A 398 -19.32 -1.46 25.59
C SER A 398 -18.69 -0.15 25.08
N ILE A 399 -18.44 -0.05 23.79
CA ILE A 399 -17.92 1.16 23.13
C ILE A 399 -19.10 2.12 22.91
N ALA A 400 -18.91 3.40 23.27
CA ALA A 400 -19.93 4.43 23.13
C ALA A 400 -20.25 4.69 21.65
N MET A 401 -21.53 4.80 21.32
CA MET A 401 -21.97 5.12 19.97
C MET A 401 -23.19 6.06 19.98
N SER A 402 -23.25 6.90 18.95
CA SER A 402 -24.37 7.83 18.68
C SER A 402 -24.59 7.96 17.18
N SER A 403 -25.64 8.64 16.75
CA SER A 403 -25.91 8.87 15.33
C SER A 403 -26.26 10.34 15.08
N VAL A 404 -25.91 10.84 13.91
CA VAL A 404 -26.31 12.13 13.36
C VAL A 404 -26.74 11.94 11.90
N MET A 405 -27.59 12.85 11.38
CA MET A 405 -27.99 12.78 9.96
C MET A 405 -26.92 13.41 9.06
N ASP A 406 -26.83 13.03 7.76
CA ASP A 406 -25.87 13.59 6.78
C ASP A 406 -26.19 15.05 6.38
N THR A 407 -27.23 15.64 6.95
CA THR A 407 -27.57 17.07 6.89
C THR A 407 -26.86 17.87 8.01
N VAL A 408 -25.74 17.34 8.51
CA VAL A 408 -24.97 17.92 9.60
C VAL A 408 -24.54 19.36 9.34
N THR A 409 -24.44 20.11 10.44
CA THR A 409 -23.70 21.37 10.50
C THR A 409 -22.58 21.23 11.52
N VAL A 410 -21.58 22.09 11.47
CA VAL A 410 -20.49 22.07 12.47
C VAL A 410 -21.04 22.18 13.90
N HIS A 411 -22.10 22.97 14.07
CA HIS A 411 -22.77 23.14 15.39
C HIS A 411 -23.34 21.81 15.90
N SER A 412 -24.07 21.06 15.06
CA SER A 412 -24.62 19.75 15.46
C SER A 412 -23.52 18.72 15.73
N LEU A 413 -22.41 18.75 14.98
CA LEU A 413 -21.28 17.87 15.17
C LEU A 413 -20.55 18.14 16.50
N ARG A 414 -20.40 19.40 16.90
CA ARG A 414 -19.81 19.75 18.21
C ARG A 414 -20.55 19.10 19.38
N GLY A 415 -21.86 19.01 19.29
CA GLY A 415 -22.70 18.44 20.35
C GLY A 415 -22.50 16.94 20.61
N VAL A 416 -21.91 16.21 19.66
CA VAL A 416 -21.66 14.76 19.76
C VAL A 416 -20.21 14.41 20.02
N ILE A 417 -19.29 15.37 19.99
CA ILE A 417 -17.89 15.17 20.30
C ILE A 417 -17.67 14.93 21.79
N ASN A 418 -16.89 13.93 22.10
CA ASN A 418 -16.33 13.74 23.44
C ASN A 418 -14.86 14.20 23.44
N PRO A 419 -14.52 15.29 24.15
CA PRO A 419 -13.16 15.85 24.12
C PRO A 419 -12.10 14.94 24.79
N GLU A 420 -12.52 14.01 25.64
CA GLU A 420 -11.63 13.08 26.35
C GLU A 420 -11.40 11.76 25.62
N LYS A 421 -12.12 11.54 24.50
CA LYS A 421 -12.08 10.29 23.74
C LYS A 421 -11.64 10.51 22.30
N VAL A 422 -11.19 9.43 21.69
CA VAL A 422 -11.07 9.35 20.24
C VAL A 422 -12.48 9.35 19.64
N ASN A 423 -12.77 10.29 18.75
CA ASN A 423 -14.06 10.42 18.08
C ASN A 423 -13.93 9.86 16.65
N VAL A 424 -14.69 8.84 16.33
CA VAL A 424 -14.64 8.18 15.02
C VAL A 424 -15.96 8.34 14.30
N PHE A 425 -15.97 9.09 13.21
CA PHE A 425 -17.13 9.25 12.34
C PHE A 425 -17.20 8.11 11.33
N VAL A 426 -18.38 7.48 11.23
CA VAL A 426 -18.64 6.35 10.32
C VAL A 426 -19.90 6.67 9.51
N PRO A 427 -19.78 7.12 8.25
CA PRO A 427 -20.94 7.29 7.38
C PRO A 427 -21.63 5.95 7.09
N THR A 428 -22.97 5.93 7.06
CA THR A 428 -23.75 4.71 6.74
C THR A 428 -23.84 4.41 5.24
N SER A 429 -23.20 5.23 4.41
CA SER A 429 -23.06 5.02 2.97
C SER A 429 -21.63 5.29 2.53
N GLY A 430 -21.10 4.43 1.65
CA GLY A 430 -19.78 4.56 1.02
C GLY A 430 -19.75 5.43 -0.22
N LYS A 431 -20.88 5.99 -0.65
CA LYS A 431 -21.01 6.75 -1.90
C LYS A 431 -20.27 8.09 -1.83
N ASN A 432 -19.75 8.51 -2.99
CA ASN A 432 -19.07 9.81 -3.14
C ASN A 432 -19.97 11.00 -2.71
N VAL A 433 -21.28 10.93 -2.98
CA VAL A 433 -22.21 11.99 -2.60
C VAL A 433 -22.26 12.21 -1.09
N THR A 434 -22.11 11.17 -0.29
CA THR A 434 -22.06 11.27 1.18
C THR A 434 -20.79 11.99 1.63
N LEU A 435 -19.64 11.69 1.00
CA LEU A 435 -18.39 12.41 1.25
C LEU A 435 -18.50 13.89 0.89
N ILE A 436 -19.06 14.23 -0.28
CA ILE A 436 -19.27 15.61 -0.71
C ILE A 436 -20.11 16.40 0.30
N LYS A 437 -21.15 15.78 0.89
CA LYS A 437 -22.01 16.42 1.89
C LYS A 437 -21.32 16.59 3.24
N THR A 438 -20.55 15.62 3.70
CA THR A 438 -20.09 15.54 5.09
C THR A 438 -18.67 16.07 5.30
N LEU A 439 -17.74 15.85 4.36
CA LEU A 439 -16.34 16.24 4.52
C LEU A 439 -16.13 17.74 4.80
N PRO A 440 -16.81 18.69 4.13
CA PRO A 440 -16.62 20.12 4.44
C PRO A 440 -16.93 20.48 5.89
N HIS A 441 -17.93 19.81 6.47
CA HIS A 441 -18.34 20.06 7.87
C HIS A 441 -17.39 19.39 8.86
N LEU A 442 -16.90 18.19 8.54
CA LEU A 442 -15.94 17.47 9.38
C LEU A 442 -14.57 18.14 9.39
N THR A 443 -14.07 18.59 8.23
CA THR A 443 -12.80 19.33 8.14
C THR A 443 -12.89 20.67 8.87
N LEU A 444 -14.02 21.39 8.74
CA LEU A 444 -14.22 22.61 9.51
C LEU A 444 -14.27 22.32 11.02
N LEU A 445 -14.92 21.24 11.45
CA LEU A 445 -14.96 20.82 12.86
C LEU A 445 -13.56 20.58 13.41
N VAL A 446 -12.68 19.87 12.68
CA VAL A 446 -11.29 19.62 13.11
C VAL A 446 -10.52 20.94 13.27
N ARG A 447 -10.72 21.90 12.36
CA ARG A 447 -10.07 23.23 12.43
C ARG A 447 -10.55 24.05 13.61
N GLU A 448 -11.84 23.95 13.96
CA GLU A 448 -12.43 24.67 15.08
C GLU A 448 -12.18 24.01 16.44
N MET A 449 -11.92 22.69 16.43
CA MET A 449 -11.64 21.89 17.64
C MET A 449 -10.32 21.11 17.50
N PRO A 450 -9.17 21.78 17.36
CA PRO A 450 -7.88 21.14 17.10
C PRO A 450 -7.41 20.20 18.22
N GLN A 451 -7.98 20.35 19.44
CA GLN A 451 -7.69 19.48 20.58
C GLN A 451 -8.53 18.18 20.56
N ALA A 452 -9.61 18.12 19.81
CA ALA A 452 -10.42 16.92 19.70
C ALA A 452 -9.73 15.91 18.80
N ASN A 453 -9.57 14.68 19.28
CA ASN A 453 -9.05 13.59 18.48
C ASN A 453 -10.17 13.06 17.58
N ILE A 454 -10.15 13.43 16.31
CA ILE A 454 -11.20 13.13 15.33
C ILE A 454 -10.63 12.31 14.19
N HIS A 455 -11.31 11.22 13.86
CA HIS A 455 -11.03 10.32 12.75
C HIS A 455 -12.28 10.08 11.90
N LEU A 456 -12.05 9.76 10.64
CA LEU A 456 -13.09 9.29 9.73
C LEU A 456 -12.80 7.81 9.40
N PHE A 457 -13.81 6.96 9.47
CA PHE A 457 -13.69 5.55 9.11
C PHE A 457 -14.68 5.20 8.00
N GLY A 458 -14.19 4.53 6.95
CA GLY A 458 -15.00 4.23 5.79
C GLY A 458 -14.68 2.91 5.09
N TYR A 459 -14.79 2.89 3.78
CA TYR A 459 -15.02 1.71 2.98
C TYR A 459 -13.98 1.52 1.87
N PRO A 460 -13.79 0.28 1.38
CA PRO A 460 -12.80 -0.03 0.35
C PRO A 460 -12.94 0.80 -0.94
N GLU A 461 -14.16 1.14 -1.33
CA GLU A 461 -14.44 1.95 -2.53
C GLU A 461 -13.90 3.38 -2.45
N TRP A 462 -13.59 3.89 -1.26
CA TRP A 462 -13.01 5.23 -1.09
C TRP A 462 -11.64 5.37 -1.76
N GLN A 463 -10.96 4.26 -2.02
CA GLN A 463 -9.75 4.25 -2.85
C GLN A 463 -9.98 4.89 -4.23
N THR A 464 -11.20 4.79 -4.77
CA THR A 464 -11.55 5.36 -6.08
C THR A 464 -11.84 6.85 -6.02
N TYR A 465 -12.10 7.40 -4.83
CA TYR A 465 -12.43 8.81 -4.61
C TYR A 465 -11.27 9.64 -4.07
N THR A 466 -10.09 9.04 -3.95
CA THR A 466 -8.92 9.72 -3.39
C THR A 466 -8.49 10.95 -4.20
N LYS A 467 -8.69 10.98 -5.52
CA LYS A 467 -8.37 12.16 -6.35
C LYS A 467 -9.15 13.41 -5.93
N ASP A 468 -10.40 13.22 -5.50
CA ASP A 468 -11.32 14.31 -5.18
C ASP A 468 -11.27 14.72 -3.70
N HIS A 469 -10.90 13.80 -2.80
CA HIS A 469 -11.03 13.98 -1.36
C HIS A 469 -9.73 13.78 -0.56
N LEU A 470 -8.59 13.66 -1.23
CA LEU A 470 -7.32 13.26 -0.61
C LEU A 470 -6.91 14.16 0.56
N GLU A 471 -7.04 15.48 0.39
CA GLU A 471 -6.69 16.45 1.45
C GLU A 471 -7.58 16.28 2.69
N ALA A 472 -8.89 16.13 2.47
CA ALA A 472 -9.83 15.91 3.56
C ALA A 472 -9.56 14.56 4.28
N PHE A 473 -9.16 13.52 3.54
CA PHE A 473 -8.79 12.25 4.14
C PHE A 473 -7.57 12.37 5.05
N PHE A 474 -6.54 13.10 4.64
CA PHE A 474 -5.38 13.39 5.49
C PHE A 474 -5.76 14.26 6.70
N GLU A 475 -6.52 15.33 6.50
CA GLU A 475 -6.93 16.24 7.58
C GLU A 475 -7.77 15.54 8.65
N LEU A 476 -8.60 14.59 8.25
CA LEU A 476 -9.49 13.82 9.13
C LEU A 476 -8.84 12.54 9.69
N ASP A 477 -7.55 12.32 9.42
CA ASP A 477 -6.87 11.08 9.82
C ASP A 477 -7.73 9.85 9.49
N THR A 478 -8.00 9.68 8.20
CA THR A 478 -9.04 8.78 7.70
C THR A 478 -8.55 7.35 7.62
N TYR A 479 -9.39 6.44 8.05
CA TYR A 479 -9.20 5.00 7.93
C TYR A 479 -10.23 4.39 6.99
N PHE A 480 -9.85 3.36 6.25
CA PHE A 480 -10.81 2.44 5.65
C PHE A 480 -10.24 1.01 5.64
N TYR A 481 -11.13 0.02 5.75
CA TYR A 481 -10.73 -1.37 5.66
C TYR A 481 -10.60 -1.82 4.20
N SER A 482 -9.67 -2.75 3.91
CA SER A 482 -9.55 -3.36 2.59
C SER A 482 -8.77 -4.68 2.65
N SER A 483 -8.94 -5.52 1.64
CA SER A 483 -8.11 -6.70 1.38
C SER A 483 -7.05 -6.46 0.31
N PHE A 484 -7.08 -5.28 -0.34
CA PHE A 484 -6.09 -4.86 -1.34
C PHE A 484 -5.87 -3.35 -1.28
N TYR A 485 -4.62 -2.94 -1.36
CA TYR A 485 -4.23 -1.54 -1.43
C TYR A 485 -2.81 -1.38 -1.94
N THR A 486 -2.60 -0.45 -2.84
CA THR A 486 -1.27 -0.13 -3.35
C THR A 486 -0.83 1.25 -2.87
N ASN A 487 0.25 1.31 -2.12
CA ASN A 487 0.96 2.56 -1.92
C ASN A 487 1.97 2.74 -3.07
N ASN A 488 1.64 3.63 -4.01
CA ASN A 488 2.46 3.90 -5.20
C ASN A 488 3.84 4.52 -4.89
N LEU A 489 4.12 4.87 -3.64
CA LEU A 489 5.42 5.37 -3.18
C LEU A 489 6.33 4.25 -2.65
N LEU A 490 5.81 3.04 -2.46
CA LEU A 490 6.64 1.91 -2.04
C LEU A 490 7.52 1.42 -3.19
N PRO A 491 8.81 1.11 -2.92
CA PRO A 491 9.74 0.63 -3.93
C PRO A 491 9.21 -0.56 -4.74
N ALA A 492 8.50 -1.49 -4.10
CA ALA A 492 7.93 -2.65 -4.77
C ALA A 492 6.88 -2.25 -5.84
N ALA A 493 5.98 -1.31 -5.51
CA ALA A 493 4.96 -0.82 -6.43
C ALA A 493 5.57 0.01 -7.58
N ILE A 494 6.56 0.83 -7.27
CA ILE A 494 7.30 1.64 -8.25
C ILE A 494 8.03 0.71 -9.24
N ASN A 495 8.81 -0.24 -8.72
CA ASN A 495 9.56 -1.19 -9.52
C ASN A 495 8.65 -2.05 -10.39
N PHE A 496 7.52 -2.52 -9.84
CA PHE A 496 6.55 -3.27 -10.62
C PHE A 496 5.99 -2.42 -11.77
N THR A 497 5.54 -1.21 -11.50
CA THR A 497 4.96 -0.31 -12.51
C THR A 497 5.98 0.02 -13.60
N HIS A 498 7.22 0.32 -13.22
CA HIS A 498 8.31 0.57 -14.16
C HIS A 498 8.59 -0.65 -15.06
N ASN A 499 8.69 -1.84 -14.48
CA ASN A 499 8.92 -3.07 -15.21
C ASN A 499 7.73 -3.42 -16.10
N TYR A 500 6.49 -3.20 -15.66
CA TYR A 500 5.28 -3.41 -16.46
C TYR A 500 5.29 -2.53 -17.72
N ARG A 501 5.60 -1.24 -17.59
CA ARG A 501 5.79 -0.33 -18.73
C ARG A 501 6.87 -0.80 -19.70
N ARG A 502 7.99 -1.26 -19.16
CA ARG A 502 9.12 -1.77 -19.95
C ARG A 502 8.76 -3.02 -20.74
N TRP A 503 7.96 -3.92 -20.15
CA TRP A 503 7.58 -5.16 -20.79
C TRP A 503 6.49 -4.99 -21.86
N TYR A 504 5.49 -4.17 -21.56
CA TYR A 504 4.25 -4.09 -22.36
C TYR A 504 4.08 -2.77 -23.09
N ALA A 505 4.99 -1.81 -22.94
CA ALA A 505 4.95 -0.48 -23.55
C ALA A 505 3.63 0.28 -23.30
N LYS A 506 2.97 0.02 -22.17
CA LYS A 506 1.69 0.64 -21.77
C LYS A 506 1.57 0.79 -20.25
N GLU A 507 0.62 1.60 -19.81
CA GLU A 507 0.22 1.73 -18.41
C GLU A 507 -0.84 0.69 -18.05
N MET A 508 -0.88 0.29 -16.76
CA MET A 508 -2.04 -0.39 -16.21
C MET A 508 -3.23 0.56 -16.19
N ALA A 509 -4.45 0.02 -16.35
CA ALA A 509 -5.67 0.81 -16.28
C ALA A 509 -5.81 1.52 -14.91
N ASP A 510 -6.33 2.77 -14.95
CA ASP A 510 -6.58 3.55 -13.73
C ASP A 510 -7.87 3.08 -13.05
N ARG A 511 -7.77 1.97 -12.35
CA ARG A 511 -8.85 1.34 -11.58
C ARG A 511 -8.31 0.59 -10.38
N TYR A 512 -9.15 0.25 -9.44
CA TYR A 512 -8.82 -0.56 -8.28
C TYR A 512 -9.71 -1.83 -8.23
N PRO A 513 -9.12 -3.00 -7.93
CA PRO A 513 -7.68 -3.27 -7.87
C PRO A 513 -6.99 -3.05 -9.23
N LYS A 514 -5.67 -2.84 -9.23
CA LYS A 514 -4.83 -2.91 -10.43
C LYS A 514 -4.71 -4.38 -10.82
N TYR A 515 -5.26 -4.76 -11.97
CA TYR A 515 -5.32 -6.18 -12.36
C TYR A 515 -3.95 -6.78 -12.64
N GLY A 516 -3.01 -6.01 -13.17
CA GLY A 516 -1.62 -6.46 -13.33
C GLY A 516 -0.94 -6.80 -12.00
N MET A 517 -1.13 -5.97 -10.97
CA MET A 517 -0.61 -6.26 -9.63
C MET A 517 -1.32 -7.45 -8.98
N LEU A 518 -2.64 -7.58 -9.15
CA LEU A 518 -3.39 -8.74 -8.66
C LEU A 518 -2.89 -10.04 -9.30
N GLY A 519 -2.63 -10.02 -10.61
CA GLY A 519 -2.09 -11.17 -11.34
C GLY A 519 -0.71 -11.56 -10.84
N PHE A 520 0.17 -10.56 -10.63
CA PHE A 520 1.50 -10.77 -10.08
C PHE A 520 1.44 -11.36 -8.67
N ASP A 521 0.71 -10.72 -7.76
CA ASP A 521 0.61 -11.14 -6.36
C ASP A 521 0.06 -12.56 -6.26
N THR A 522 -1.02 -12.86 -7.01
CA THR A 522 -1.65 -14.19 -7.03
C THR A 522 -0.70 -15.26 -7.54
N ALA A 523 -0.08 -15.04 -8.70
CA ALA A 523 0.85 -16.00 -9.28
C ALA A 523 2.06 -16.20 -8.37
N TYR A 524 2.65 -15.11 -7.89
CA TYR A 524 3.84 -15.18 -7.06
C TYR A 524 3.57 -15.95 -5.76
N TYR A 525 2.47 -15.64 -5.06
CA TYR A 525 2.11 -16.32 -3.80
C TYR A 525 1.97 -17.82 -3.98
N PHE A 526 1.13 -18.26 -4.92
CA PHE A 526 0.85 -19.68 -5.08
C PHE A 526 2.01 -20.47 -5.70
N LEU A 527 2.62 -19.94 -6.76
CA LEU A 527 3.71 -20.64 -7.44
C LEU A 527 4.99 -20.70 -6.57
N TYR A 528 5.31 -19.63 -5.84
CA TYR A 528 6.40 -19.62 -4.88
C TYR A 528 6.15 -20.63 -3.74
N GLY A 529 4.93 -20.61 -3.18
CA GLY A 529 4.56 -21.51 -2.09
C GLY A 529 4.62 -22.98 -2.51
N LEU A 530 4.08 -23.31 -3.70
CA LEU A 530 4.14 -24.68 -4.23
C LEU A 530 5.57 -25.12 -4.55
N ALA A 531 6.38 -24.24 -5.13
CA ALA A 531 7.78 -24.54 -5.40
C ALA A 531 8.59 -24.79 -4.11
N ARG A 532 8.25 -24.08 -3.03
CA ARG A 532 8.96 -24.17 -1.75
C ARG A 532 8.48 -25.32 -0.88
N TYR A 533 7.18 -25.54 -0.79
CA TYR A 533 6.57 -26.48 0.16
C TYR A 533 5.97 -27.72 -0.50
N GLY A 534 5.80 -27.72 -1.83
CA GLY A 534 5.28 -28.88 -2.58
C GLY A 534 3.93 -29.35 -2.05
N ASN A 535 3.86 -30.64 -1.67
CA ASN A 535 2.63 -31.25 -1.14
C ASN A 535 2.24 -30.74 0.26
N ASN A 536 3.16 -30.07 0.99
CA ASN A 536 2.90 -29.53 2.33
C ASN A 536 2.47 -28.05 2.26
N PHE A 537 2.10 -27.55 1.08
CA PHE A 537 1.71 -26.15 0.85
C PHE A 537 0.59 -25.72 1.80
N GLU A 538 -0.44 -26.53 1.97
CA GLU A 538 -1.60 -26.23 2.80
C GLU A 538 -1.26 -26.08 4.29
N GLU A 539 -0.34 -26.90 4.78
CA GLU A 539 0.14 -26.87 6.16
C GLU A 539 1.10 -25.69 6.41
N SER A 540 1.70 -25.20 5.33
CA SER A 540 2.71 -24.14 5.37
C SER A 540 2.15 -22.74 5.09
N LEU A 541 0.83 -22.58 4.93
CA LEU A 541 0.20 -21.29 4.61
C LEU A 541 0.50 -20.19 5.64
N SER A 542 0.63 -20.56 6.93
CA SER A 542 1.01 -19.64 8.01
C SER A 542 2.49 -19.25 8.02
N LEU A 543 3.33 -20.00 7.29
CA LEU A 543 4.78 -19.79 7.19
C LEU A 543 5.16 -19.02 5.92
N MET A 544 4.17 -18.64 5.12
CA MET A 544 4.38 -17.92 3.85
C MET A 544 4.87 -16.51 4.12
N ASP A 545 6.17 -16.29 3.94
CA ASP A 545 6.79 -14.96 3.98
C ASP A 545 6.85 -14.37 2.55
N VAL A 546 5.71 -13.87 2.10
CA VAL A 546 5.57 -13.19 0.81
C VAL A 546 4.98 -11.81 1.04
N ASN A 547 5.68 -10.78 0.57
CA ASN A 547 5.22 -9.40 0.62
C ASN A 547 4.57 -9.02 -0.71
N PRO A 548 3.24 -9.14 -0.84
CA PRO A 548 2.53 -8.76 -2.05
C PRO A 548 2.59 -7.24 -2.30
N ILE A 549 2.44 -6.85 -3.55
CA ILE A 549 2.46 -5.44 -3.95
C ILE A 549 1.16 -4.76 -3.53
N GLN A 550 0.04 -5.42 -3.75
CA GLN A 550 -1.31 -4.86 -3.57
C GLN A 550 -2.19 -5.73 -2.67
N THR A 551 -2.24 -7.04 -2.91
CA THR A 551 -3.25 -7.94 -2.35
C THR A 551 -2.73 -8.64 -1.11
N GLY A 552 -3.41 -8.48 0.03
CA GLY A 552 -3.07 -9.25 1.22
C GLY A 552 -3.54 -10.70 1.11
N PHE A 553 -2.77 -11.66 1.66
CA PHE A 553 -3.15 -13.07 1.72
C PHE A 553 -3.07 -13.61 3.14
N LYS A 554 -4.17 -14.25 3.57
CA LYS A 554 -4.28 -15.02 4.81
C LYS A 554 -5.35 -16.09 4.59
N PHE A 555 -4.93 -17.21 4.02
CA PHE A 555 -5.85 -18.29 3.71
C PHE A 555 -6.18 -19.11 4.95
N GLN A 556 -7.48 -19.33 5.17
CA GLN A 556 -8.00 -20.19 6.20
C GLN A 556 -8.97 -21.19 5.58
N ARG A 557 -8.85 -22.45 5.97
CA ARG A 557 -9.80 -23.51 5.58
C ARG A 557 -11.17 -23.22 6.20
N VAL A 558 -12.23 -23.30 5.41
CA VAL A 558 -13.59 -22.96 5.88
C VAL A 558 -14.20 -24.05 6.79
N ASN A 559 -13.88 -25.30 6.54
CA ASN A 559 -14.28 -26.47 7.33
C ASN A 559 -13.48 -27.72 6.89
N ASN A 560 -13.74 -28.90 7.47
CA ASN A 560 -12.96 -30.12 7.20
C ASN A 560 -13.04 -30.62 5.74
N TRP A 561 -14.07 -30.28 5.00
CA TRP A 561 -14.31 -30.71 3.61
C TRP A 561 -14.37 -29.57 2.59
N GLY A 562 -14.26 -28.35 3.06
CA GLY A 562 -14.22 -27.16 2.23
C GLY A 562 -12.81 -26.74 1.86
N GLY A 563 -12.73 -25.74 0.98
CA GLY A 563 -11.50 -25.10 0.54
C GLY A 563 -11.02 -23.98 1.47
N PHE A 564 -10.33 -23.04 0.90
CA PHE A 564 -9.69 -21.95 1.61
C PHE A 564 -10.26 -20.59 1.15
N ILE A 565 -10.56 -19.74 2.10
CA ILE A 565 -10.90 -18.34 1.85
C ILE A 565 -9.77 -17.44 2.32
N ASN A 566 -9.53 -16.39 1.59
CA ASN A 566 -8.65 -15.32 2.03
C ASN A 566 -9.36 -14.46 3.09
N LYS A 567 -8.81 -14.38 4.29
CA LYS A 567 -9.33 -13.58 5.40
C LYS A 567 -8.51 -12.32 5.67
N LYS A 568 -7.53 -12.04 4.82
CA LYS A 568 -6.67 -10.88 5.02
C LYS A 568 -7.46 -9.58 4.87
N VAL A 569 -7.53 -8.84 5.95
CA VAL A 569 -8.05 -7.48 6.01
C VAL A 569 -7.02 -6.62 6.74
N PHE A 570 -6.83 -5.42 6.28
CA PHE A 570 -5.98 -4.41 6.90
C PHE A 570 -6.68 -3.05 6.82
N PHE A 571 -6.23 -2.11 7.61
CA PHE A 571 -6.67 -0.73 7.46
C PHE A 571 -5.65 0.08 6.67
N VAL A 572 -6.17 0.94 5.81
CA VAL A 572 -5.40 2.01 5.18
C VAL A 572 -5.70 3.28 5.94
N ARG A 573 -4.65 3.92 6.44
CA ARG A 573 -4.74 5.16 7.21
C ARG A 573 -4.06 6.30 6.46
N PHE A 574 -4.77 7.41 6.34
CA PHE A 574 -4.28 8.68 5.82
C PHE A 574 -3.97 9.58 7.01
N THR A 575 -2.71 9.66 7.42
CA THR A 575 -2.33 10.41 8.63
C THR A 575 -2.27 11.91 8.39
N LYS A 576 -2.44 12.71 9.45
CA LYS A 576 -2.30 14.18 9.40
C LYS A 576 -0.92 14.64 8.93
N ASP A 577 0.09 13.79 9.00
CA ASP A 577 1.45 14.05 8.50
C ASP A 577 1.62 13.66 7.02
N TYR A 578 0.52 13.50 6.27
CA TYR A 578 0.50 13.13 4.85
C TYR A 578 1.14 11.78 4.53
N GLN A 579 1.13 10.85 5.49
CA GLN A 579 1.58 9.49 5.27
C GLN A 579 0.41 8.55 5.00
N LEU A 580 0.65 7.60 4.12
CA LEU A 580 -0.22 6.46 3.92
C LEU A 580 0.35 5.27 4.68
N GLN A 581 -0.40 4.76 5.62
CA GLN A 581 -0.02 3.61 6.44
C GLN A 581 -0.95 2.44 6.14
N LYS A 582 -0.37 1.27 6.00
CA LYS A 582 -1.09 0.00 5.99
C LYS A 582 -0.97 -0.58 7.39
N LEU A 583 -2.07 -0.64 8.12
CA LEU A 583 -2.14 -1.23 9.45
C LEU A 583 -2.55 -2.69 9.32
N ASP A 584 -1.64 -3.57 9.68
CA ASP A 584 -1.84 -5.01 9.68
C ASP A 584 -2.06 -5.48 11.11
N PHE A 585 -3.08 -6.32 11.34
CA PHE A 585 -3.50 -6.76 12.67
C PHE A 585 -3.15 -8.24 12.95
N ASP A 586 -2.29 -8.85 12.14
CA ASP A 586 -1.83 -10.24 12.31
C ASP A 586 -0.83 -10.41 13.43
#